data_6012895171a53bf0c51648e364da20d4
#
_entry.id   6012895171a53bf0c51648e364da20d4
#
_cell.length_a   1.000
_cell.length_b   1.000
_cell.length_c   1.000
_cell.angle_alpha   90.00
_cell.angle_beta   90.00
_cell.angle_gamma   90.00
#
_symmetry.space_group_name_H-M   'P 1'
#
loop_
_entity.id
_entity.type
_entity.pdbx_description
1 polymer ?
#
loop_
_entity_poly.entity_id
_entity_poly.type
_entity_poly.pdbx_seq_one_letter_code
_entity_poly.pdbx_strand_id
1 'polypeptide(L)'
;MKRYYITITGTEFRHGSEFMKEGMKVKLVKEPDNEYDKEAIKVTLTPIDTVGYVANSVKTVIGECASAGRLYDKFGAETEATIMYVLPDGVIAYVDGEEVLVRDILK
;
A
#
# COMPACT_ATOMS: atom_id res chain seq x y z
N MET A 1 -16.37 -9.41 -0.48
CA MET A 1 -15.15 -8.67 -0.08
C MET A 1 -13.97 -9.24 -0.85
N LYS A 2 -13.20 -8.37 -1.45
CA LYS A 2 -12.04 -8.80 -2.23
C LYS A 2 -10.76 -8.37 -1.52
N ARG A 3 -9.79 -9.28 -1.44
CA ARG A 3 -8.52 -9.01 -0.80
C ARG A 3 -7.45 -8.75 -1.85
N TYR A 4 -6.70 -7.67 -1.67
CA TYR A 4 -5.58 -7.31 -2.55
C TYR A 4 -4.30 -7.43 -1.75
N TYR A 5 -3.32 -8.14 -2.31
CA TYR A 5 -1.99 -8.24 -1.71
C TYR A 5 -1.10 -7.20 -2.37
N ILE A 6 -0.32 -6.49 -1.55
CA ILE A 6 0.55 -5.41 -2.01
C ILE A 6 1.94 -5.56 -1.42
N THR A 7 2.91 -4.90 -2.03
CA THR A 7 4.28 -4.84 -1.53
C THR A 7 4.56 -3.43 -1.05
N ILE A 8 5.05 -3.29 0.17
CA ILE A 8 5.51 -2.00 0.70
C ILE A 8 7.01 -1.95 0.53
N THR A 9 7.51 -0.90 -0.11
CA THR A 9 8.92 -0.72 -0.43
C THR A 9 9.40 0.64 0.04
N GLY A 10 10.71 0.90 -0.07
CA GLY A 10 11.30 2.16 0.33
C GLY A 10 11.45 2.35 1.83
N THR A 11 11.25 1.29 2.60
CA THR A 11 11.30 1.36 4.07
C THR A 11 12.71 1.65 4.57
N GLU A 12 13.73 1.18 3.88
CA GLU A 12 15.13 1.38 4.27
C GLU A 12 15.57 2.84 4.20
N PHE A 13 14.85 3.66 3.44
CA PHE A 13 15.17 5.08 3.33
C PHE A 13 14.46 5.94 4.37
N ARG A 14 13.67 5.33 5.25
CA ARG A 14 12.88 6.05 6.24
C ARG A 14 13.18 5.55 7.64
N HIS A 15 12.50 4.52 8.08
CA HIS A 15 12.66 3.97 9.41
C HIS A 15 13.00 2.48 9.40
N GLY A 16 13.16 1.92 8.19
CA GLY A 16 13.36 0.49 8.03
C GLY A 16 12.11 -0.31 8.31
N SER A 17 12.17 -1.60 8.02
CA SER A 17 11.04 -2.50 8.26
C SER A 17 10.99 -3.01 9.70
N GLU A 18 11.97 -2.66 10.53
CA GLU A 18 12.05 -3.15 11.90
C GLU A 18 10.89 -2.71 12.79
N PHE A 19 10.19 -1.64 12.40
CA PHE A 19 9.01 -1.19 13.13
C PHE A 19 7.74 -1.88 12.66
N MET A 20 7.83 -2.68 11.60
CA MET A 20 6.67 -3.35 11.01
C MET A 20 6.67 -4.81 11.43
N LYS A 21 5.52 -5.28 11.90
CA LYS A 21 5.35 -6.66 12.33
C LYS A 21 4.07 -7.23 11.77
N GLU A 22 4.06 -8.54 11.60
CA GLU A 22 2.86 -9.24 11.12
C GLU A 22 1.65 -8.90 12.00
N GLY A 23 0.54 -8.65 11.37
CA GLY A 23 -0.70 -8.30 12.03
C GLY A 23 -0.89 -6.81 12.31
N MET A 24 0.15 -6.00 12.17
CA MET A 24 0.04 -4.56 12.36
C MET A 24 -0.75 -3.92 11.23
N LYS A 25 -1.45 -2.85 11.57
CA LYS A 25 -2.21 -2.07 10.60
C LYS A 25 -1.45 -0.81 10.23
N VAL A 26 -1.45 -0.51 8.94
CA VAL A 26 -0.86 0.71 8.40
C VAL A 26 -1.89 1.41 7.54
N LYS A 27 -1.72 2.71 7.35
CA LYS A 27 -2.63 3.49 6.52
C LYS A 27 -2.00 3.70 5.16
N LEU A 28 -2.79 3.53 4.11
CA LEU A 28 -2.41 3.80 2.73
C LEU A 28 -3.08 5.11 2.32
N VAL A 29 -2.29 6.06 1.85
CA VAL A 29 -2.77 7.38 1.47
C VAL A 29 -2.31 7.71 0.05
N LYS A 30 -3.25 7.99 -0.84
CA LYS A 30 -2.92 8.40 -2.20
C LYS A 30 -2.22 9.74 -2.22
N GLU A 31 -1.24 9.88 -3.11
CA GLU A 31 -0.54 11.13 -3.33
C GLU A 31 -0.64 11.55 -4.80
N PRO A 32 -1.80 12.01 -5.26
CA PRO A 32 -1.97 12.38 -6.67
C PRO A 32 -1.06 13.53 -7.11
N ASP A 33 -0.55 14.31 -6.17
CA ASP A 33 0.36 15.42 -6.45
C ASP A 33 1.83 15.03 -6.37
N ASN A 34 2.13 13.73 -6.22
CA ASN A 34 3.50 13.25 -6.18
C ASN A 34 4.18 13.56 -7.52
N GLU A 35 5.34 14.22 -7.47
CA GLU A 35 6.01 14.69 -8.69
C GLU A 35 6.68 13.56 -9.49
N TYR A 36 6.91 12.40 -8.87
CA TYR A 36 7.57 11.27 -9.52
C TYR A 36 6.59 10.20 -10.00
N ASP A 37 5.45 10.08 -9.35
CA ASP A 37 4.48 9.04 -9.68
C ASP A 37 3.09 9.50 -9.24
N LYS A 38 2.23 9.78 -10.20
CA LYS A 38 0.85 10.23 -9.91
C LYS A 38 -0.01 9.13 -9.29
N GLU A 39 0.44 7.89 -9.37
CA GLU A 39 -0.24 6.76 -8.74
C GLU A 39 0.41 6.38 -7.40
N ALA A 40 1.23 7.26 -6.85
CA ALA A 40 1.91 6.99 -5.59
C ALA A 40 0.91 6.82 -4.45
N ILE A 41 1.13 5.77 -3.67
CA ILE A 41 0.37 5.49 -2.46
C ILE A 41 1.38 5.36 -1.33
N LYS A 42 1.39 6.33 -0.43
CA LYS A 42 2.31 6.27 0.71
C LYS A 42 1.73 5.42 1.82
N VAL A 43 2.62 4.80 2.57
CA VAL A 43 2.26 3.98 3.72
C VAL A 43 2.68 4.75 4.97
N THR A 44 1.73 4.94 5.88
CA THR A 44 1.98 5.67 7.13
C THR A 44 1.69 4.78 8.33
N LEU A 45 2.40 5.03 9.40
CA LEU A 45 2.22 4.33 10.67
C LEU A 45 2.31 5.34 11.79
N THR A 46 1.19 5.56 12.50
CA THR A 46 1.14 6.52 13.61
C THR A 46 1.90 6.00 14.81
N PRO A 47 2.76 6.80 15.47
CA PRO A 47 3.02 8.22 15.27
C PRO A 47 4.11 8.51 14.22
N ILE A 48 4.71 7.49 13.64
CA ILE A 48 5.67 7.62 12.55
C ILE A 48 4.87 7.95 11.29
N ASP A 49 5.25 9.01 10.59
CA ASP A 49 4.55 9.40 9.37
C ASP A 49 4.83 8.39 8.24
N THR A 50 5.44 8.78 7.16
CA THR A 50 5.66 7.90 6.03
C THR A 50 6.71 6.84 6.35
N VAL A 51 6.36 5.57 6.24
CA VAL A 51 7.27 4.44 6.46
C VAL A 51 7.65 3.74 5.16
N GLY A 52 6.99 4.06 4.06
CA GLY A 52 7.28 3.49 2.76
C GLY A 52 6.22 3.85 1.75
N TYR A 53 6.25 3.16 0.63
CA TYR A 53 5.28 3.34 -0.47
C TYR A 53 4.85 1.97 -1.00
N VAL A 54 3.65 1.90 -1.55
CA VAL A 54 3.20 0.71 -2.25
C VAL A 54 3.99 0.59 -3.54
N ALA A 55 4.63 -0.58 -3.76
CA ALA A 55 5.45 -0.80 -4.95
C ALA A 55 4.63 -0.67 -6.22
N ASN A 56 5.17 0.03 -7.21
CA ASN A 56 4.49 0.30 -8.48
C ASN A 56 5.35 -0.06 -9.71
N SER A 57 6.43 -0.79 -9.51
CA SER A 57 7.34 -1.21 -10.57
C SER A 57 7.46 -2.72 -10.57
N VAL A 58 7.59 -3.31 -11.75
CA VAL A 58 7.82 -4.75 -11.88
C VAL A 58 9.10 -5.20 -11.16
N LYS A 59 10.01 -4.26 -10.90
CA LYS A 59 11.26 -4.56 -10.18
C LYS A 59 11.08 -4.61 -8.67
N THR A 60 10.03 -4.00 -8.13
CA THR A 60 9.83 -3.89 -6.69
C THR A 60 8.60 -4.65 -6.19
N VAL A 61 7.63 -4.92 -7.06
CA VAL A 61 6.47 -5.75 -6.70
C VAL A 61 6.92 -7.19 -6.50
N ILE A 62 6.61 -7.75 -5.35
CA ILE A 62 6.96 -9.13 -5.01
C ILE A 62 5.86 -10.07 -5.51
N GLY A 63 6.26 -11.06 -6.32
CA GLY A 63 5.32 -12.09 -6.78
C GLY A 63 4.13 -11.51 -7.52
N GLU A 64 2.95 -11.96 -7.13
CA GLU A 64 1.70 -11.54 -7.78
C GLU A 64 0.96 -10.44 -7.02
N CYS A 65 1.67 -9.72 -6.15
CA CYS A 65 1.07 -8.58 -5.48
C CYS A 65 0.61 -7.53 -6.49
N ALA A 66 -0.45 -6.80 -6.14
CA ALA A 66 -0.93 -5.71 -6.96
C ALA A 66 0.01 -4.51 -6.84
N SER A 67 0.33 -3.88 -7.97
CA SER A 67 1.07 -2.62 -7.97
C SER A 67 0.18 -1.49 -7.44
N ALA A 68 0.81 -0.36 -7.08
CA ALA A 68 0.07 0.82 -6.67
C ALA A 68 -0.94 1.24 -7.74
N GLY A 69 -0.53 1.21 -9.01
CA GLY A 69 -1.41 1.56 -10.11
C GLY A 69 -2.64 0.67 -10.20
N ARG A 70 -2.47 -0.63 -9.96
CA ARG A 70 -3.60 -1.57 -9.98
C ARG A 70 -4.50 -1.40 -8.77
N LEU A 71 -3.94 -1.00 -7.63
CA LEU A 71 -4.70 -0.77 -6.41
C LEU A 71 -5.39 0.59 -6.40
N TYR A 72 -4.87 1.53 -7.16
CA TYR A 72 -5.19 2.95 -7.04
C TYR A 72 -6.68 3.27 -7.10
N ASP A 73 -7.41 2.60 -7.97
CA ASP A 73 -8.84 2.85 -8.15
C ASP A 73 -9.74 1.94 -7.32
N LYS A 74 -9.17 1.18 -6.38
CA LYS A 74 -9.91 0.23 -5.55
C LYS A 74 -10.36 0.82 -4.22
N PHE A 75 -9.94 2.03 -3.90
CA PHE A 75 -10.34 2.70 -2.66
C PHE A 75 -10.35 4.21 -2.88
N GLY A 76 -10.88 4.95 -1.90
CA GLY A 76 -10.92 6.42 -1.95
C GLY A 76 -9.56 7.05 -1.65
N ALA A 77 -9.55 8.18 -0.94
CA ALA A 77 -8.31 8.91 -0.64
C ALA A 77 -7.37 8.12 0.23
N GLU A 78 -7.88 7.30 1.13
CA GLU A 78 -7.07 6.49 2.02
C GLU A 78 -7.80 5.21 2.43
N THR A 79 -7.02 4.22 2.85
CA THR A 79 -7.55 2.96 3.37
C THR A 79 -6.53 2.37 4.33
N GLU A 80 -6.83 1.20 4.87
CA GLU A 80 -5.98 0.51 5.83
C GLU A 80 -5.50 -0.81 5.26
N ALA A 81 -4.25 -1.16 5.56
CA ALA A 81 -3.69 -2.46 5.19
C ALA A 81 -3.19 -3.18 6.44
N THR A 82 -3.13 -4.50 6.37
CA THR A 82 -2.61 -5.34 7.43
C THR A 82 -1.32 -6.00 6.96
N ILE A 83 -0.27 -5.90 7.76
CA ILE A 83 1.02 -6.49 7.41
C ILE A 83 0.95 -8.00 7.58
N MET A 84 1.36 -8.73 6.54
CA MET A 84 1.41 -10.20 6.55
C MET A 84 2.82 -10.74 6.75
N TYR A 85 3.77 -10.25 5.96
CA TYR A 85 5.14 -10.76 5.98
C TYR A 85 6.14 -9.62 5.88
N VAL A 86 7.16 -9.65 6.72
CA VAL A 86 8.27 -8.71 6.63
C VAL A 86 9.45 -9.49 6.03
N LEU A 87 9.83 -9.12 4.81
CA LEU A 87 10.86 -9.82 4.04
C LEU A 87 12.04 -8.88 3.77
N PRO A 88 13.22 -9.43 3.44
CA PRO A 88 14.39 -8.59 3.14
C PRO A 88 14.15 -7.60 2.00
N ASP A 89 13.36 -7.98 0.99
CA ASP A 89 13.14 -7.18 -0.20
C ASP A 89 11.89 -6.30 -0.14
N GLY A 90 11.14 -6.37 0.94
CA GLY A 90 9.92 -5.59 1.10
C GLY A 90 8.96 -6.20 2.10
N VAL A 91 7.87 -5.50 2.33
CA VAL A 91 6.84 -5.95 3.26
C VAL A 91 5.59 -6.29 2.46
N ILE A 92 5.03 -7.46 2.69
CA ILE A 92 3.77 -7.86 2.06
C ILE A 92 2.64 -7.57 3.03
N ALA A 93 1.63 -6.87 2.53
CA ALA A 93 0.44 -6.52 3.29
C ALA A 93 -0.79 -6.82 2.46
N TYR A 94 -1.96 -6.83 3.09
CA TYR A 94 -3.19 -6.98 2.35
C TYR A 94 -4.17 -5.86 2.68
N VAL A 95 -4.99 -5.53 1.69
CA VAL A 95 -6.08 -4.58 1.80
C VAL A 95 -7.37 -5.36 1.56
N ASP A 96 -8.29 -5.31 2.50
CA ASP A 96 -9.62 -5.86 2.30
C ASP A 96 -10.48 -4.74 1.73
N GLY A 97 -10.57 -4.71 0.40
CA GLY A 97 -11.41 -3.75 -0.28
C GLY A 97 -12.84 -4.24 -0.33
N GLU A 98 -13.77 -3.33 -0.14
CA GLU A 98 -15.14 -3.62 -0.51
C GLU A 98 -15.19 -3.60 -2.03
N GLU A 99 -15.97 -4.51 -2.62
CA GLU A 99 -16.26 -4.38 -4.03
C GLU A 99 -16.87 -3.01 -4.24
N VAL A 100 -16.25 -2.23 -5.12
CA VAL A 100 -16.81 -0.95 -5.50
C VAL A 100 -18.11 -1.27 -6.21
N LEU A 101 -19.23 -1.02 -5.54
CA LEU A 101 -20.54 -1.25 -6.14
C LEU A 101 -20.71 -0.30 -7.31
N VAL A 102 -21.39 -0.78 -8.35
CA VAL A 102 -21.63 0.03 -9.55
C VAL A 102 -22.21 1.40 -9.17
N ARG A 103 -23.08 1.45 -8.18
CA ARG A 103 -23.66 2.69 -7.68
C ARG A 103 -22.61 3.67 -7.14
N ASP A 104 -21.51 3.17 -6.60
CA ASP A 104 -20.45 4.03 -6.06
C ASP A 104 -19.60 4.62 -7.18
N ILE A 105 -19.51 3.90 -8.29
CA ILE A 105 -18.83 4.39 -9.48
C ILE A 105 -19.65 5.49 -10.16
N LEU A 106 -20.97 5.38 -10.09
CA LEU A 106 -21.88 6.28 -10.79
C LEU A 106 -22.22 7.55 -10.00
N LYS A 107 -21.74 7.67 -8.79
CA LYS A 107 -21.96 8.87 -7.99
C LYS A 107 -21.09 10.02 -8.46
#